data_818629a4d155424cd13840007eb9573e
#
_entry.id   818629a4d155424cd13840007eb9573e
#
_cell.length_a   1.000
_cell.length_b   1.000
_cell.length_c   1.000
_cell.angle_alpha   90.00
_cell.angle_beta   90.00
_cell.angle_gamma   90.00
#
_symmetry.space_group_name_H-M   'P 1'
#
loop_
_entity.id
_entity.type
_entity.pdbx_description
1 polymer ?
#
loop_
_entity_poly.entity_id
_entity_poly.type
_entity_poly.pdbx_seq_one_letter_code
_entity_poly.pdbx_strand_id
1 'polypeptide(L)'
;MMKVTIDAGHGGEDSGARGKLNGYFESHGVLDIALRLRALLERHVEVQMTREDDTFVSLPERCRMANEWGADIFVSIHLNAATTDADGWEVLTSGSYKSRDLANKVGWRHAEAFPSQTNRGIKTRGNIFVLRKTDMPSILTEGCFLSNEVENQWVCLPETRQQMAEAICLGVLDYFNIDASTPELTLEERVVRIEKHLNL
;
A
#
# COMPACT_ATOMS: atom_id res chain seq x y z
N MET A 1 3.63 5.07 -19.48
CA MET A 1 3.01 5.56 -18.23
C MET A 1 3.66 4.82 -17.08
N MET A 2 3.80 5.45 -15.90
CA MET A 2 4.37 4.76 -14.71
C MET A 2 3.43 3.65 -14.26
N LYS A 3 4.00 2.54 -13.81
CA LYS A 3 3.30 1.33 -13.40
C LYS A 3 3.49 1.05 -11.91
N VAL A 4 2.40 0.91 -11.18
CA VAL A 4 2.39 0.64 -9.74
C VAL A 4 1.73 -0.69 -9.46
N THR A 5 2.45 -1.63 -8.83
CA THR A 5 1.81 -2.79 -8.24
C THR A 5 1.46 -2.49 -6.79
N ILE A 6 0.16 -2.59 -6.46
CA ILE A 6 -0.37 -2.53 -5.10
C ILE A 6 -0.55 -3.95 -4.60
N ASP A 7 0.09 -4.26 -3.48
CA ASP A 7 0.00 -5.57 -2.83
C ASP A 7 -0.83 -5.44 -1.55
N ALA A 8 -2.07 -5.92 -1.59
CA ALA A 8 -2.88 -6.06 -0.39
C ALA A 8 -2.41 -7.31 0.38
N GLY A 9 -1.74 -7.11 1.52
CA GLY A 9 -1.21 -8.21 2.34
C GLY A 9 -2.27 -9.24 2.73
N HIS A 10 -1.86 -10.48 3.01
CA HIS A 10 -2.76 -11.55 3.46
C HIS A 10 -3.85 -11.91 2.45
N GLY A 11 -4.97 -12.51 2.91
CA GLY A 11 -6.15 -12.86 2.12
C GLY A 11 -6.49 -14.36 2.15
N GLY A 12 -7.76 -14.69 2.01
CA GLY A 12 -8.27 -16.05 2.05
C GLY A 12 -7.97 -16.75 3.38
N GLU A 13 -7.22 -17.85 3.33
CA GLU A 13 -6.81 -18.61 4.53
C GLU A 13 -5.79 -17.88 5.42
N ASP A 14 -5.12 -16.85 4.92
CA ASP A 14 -4.21 -15.98 5.69
C ASP A 14 -4.95 -14.70 6.09
N SER A 15 -5.50 -14.69 7.28
CA SER A 15 -6.22 -13.52 7.82
C SER A 15 -5.30 -12.37 8.25
N GLY A 16 -3.98 -12.60 8.39
CA GLY A 16 -3.07 -11.67 9.04
C GLY A 16 -3.37 -11.50 10.52
N ALA A 17 -2.99 -10.37 11.07
CA ALA A 17 -3.26 -10.02 12.45
C ALA A 17 -4.76 -9.90 12.73
N ARG A 18 -5.14 -10.17 13.99
CA ARG A 18 -6.52 -10.03 14.46
C ARG A 18 -6.64 -8.91 15.48
N GLY A 19 -7.51 -7.96 15.21
CA GLY A 19 -7.83 -6.88 16.13
C GLY A 19 -8.51 -7.40 17.40
N LYS A 20 -8.09 -6.88 18.54
CA LYS A 20 -8.52 -7.35 19.86
C LYS A 20 -9.99 -7.12 20.18
N LEU A 21 -10.53 -5.97 19.77
CA LEU A 21 -11.84 -5.52 20.24
C LEU A 21 -13.01 -6.14 19.51
N ASN A 22 -12.90 -6.39 18.22
CA ASN A 22 -14.02 -6.76 17.36
C ASN A 22 -13.72 -7.93 16.42
N GLY A 23 -12.54 -8.54 16.56
CA GLY A 23 -12.11 -9.60 15.68
C GLY A 23 -11.85 -9.16 14.23
N TYR A 24 -11.63 -7.88 14.01
CA TYR A 24 -11.27 -7.32 12.72
C TYR A 24 -9.97 -7.95 12.21
N PHE A 25 -9.98 -8.47 11.00
CA PHE A 25 -8.82 -9.09 10.39
C PHE A 25 -8.02 -8.09 9.56
N GLU A 26 -6.71 -8.20 9.63
CA GLU A 26 -5.80 -7.38 8.84
C GLU A 26 -6.12 -7.49 7.35
N SER A 27 -6.34 -8.72 6.83
CA SER A 27 -6.65 -8.99 5.42
C SER A 27 -7.79 -8.14 4.86
N HIS A 28 -8.82 -7.84 5.68
CA HIS A 28 -9.94 -7.00 5.27
C HIS A 28 -9.58 -5.52 5.25
N GLY A 29 -8.84 -5.06 6.27
CA GLY A 29 -8.42 -3.65 6.36
C GLY A 29 -7.47 -3.26 5.25
N VAL A 30 -6.46 -4.09 4.98
CA VAL A 30 -5.48 -3.82 3.94
C VAL A 30 -6.09 -3.90 2.53
N LEU A 31 -7.07 -4.79 2.31
CA LEU A 31 -7.79 -4.84 1.04
C LEU A 31 -8.59 -3.56 0.79
N ASP A 32 -9.32 -3.07 1.80
CA ASP A 32 -10.09 -1.82 1.66
C ASP A 32 -9.18 -0.62 1.40
N ILE A 33 -8.04 -0.51 2.11
CA ILE A 33 -7.04 0.54 1.87
C ILE A 33 -6.47 0.42 0.44
N ALA A 34 -6.13 -0.80 0.00
CA ALA A 34 -5.57 -1.05 -1.33
C ALA A 34 -6.54 -0.70 -2.46
N LEU A 35 -7.83 -1.04 -2.33
CA LEU A 35 -8.87 -0.70 -3.31
C LEU A 35 -9.08 0.81 -3.41
N ARG A 36 -9.07 1.53 -2.28
CA ARG A 36 -9.12 3.00 -2.25
C ARG A 36 -7.89 3.62 -2.89
N LEU A 37 -6.70 3.10 -2.57
CA LEU A 37 -5.45 3.55 -3.17
C LEU A 37 -5.44 3.34 -4.69
N ARG A 38 -5.93 2.20 -5.16
CA ARG A 38 -6.10 1.95 -6.60
C ARG A 38 -6.96 3.04 -7.25
N ALA A 39 -8.16 3.29 -6.70
CA ALA A 39 -9.08 4.28 -7.26
C ALA A 39 -8.48 5.70 -7.33
N LEU A 40 -7.58 6.04 -6.41
CA LEU A 40 -6.86 7.31 -6.41
C LEU A 40 -5.73 7.33 -7.46
N LEU A 41 -4.92 6.27 -7.51
CA LEU A 41 -3.75 6.20 -8.40
C LEU A 41 -4.09 6.00 -9.86
N GLU A 42 -5.17 5.26 -10.19
CA GLU A 42 -5.61 5.02 -11.57
C GLU A 42 -5.92 6.29 -12.36
N ARG A 43 -6.06 7.41 -11.70
CA ARG A 43 -6.20 8.73 -12.33
C ARG A 43 -4.90 9.24 -12.97
N HIS A 44 -3.75 8.74 -12.50
CA HIS A 44 -2.43 9.27 -12.82
C HIS A 44 -1.47 8.24 -13.42
N VAL A 45 -1.59 6.97 -13.02
CA VAL A 45 -0.65 5.89 -13.36
C VAL A 45 -1.40 4.61 -13.74
N GLU A 46 -0.68 3.64 -14.32
CA GLU A 46 -1.20 2.28 -14.51
C GLU A 46 -1.08 1.52 -13.18
N VAL A 47 -2.15 0.82 -12.79
CA VAL A 47 -2.19 0.09 -11.53
C VAL A 47 -2.49 -1.38 -11.77
N GLN A 48 -1.72 -2.26 -11.12
CA GLN A 48 -2.01 -3.67 -10.95
C GLN A 48 -2.18 -3.96 -9.47
N MET A 49 -3.14 -4.81 -9.11
CA MET A 49 -3.25 -5.33 -7.75
C MET A 49 -2.86 -6.81 -7.70
N THR A 50 -2.26 -7.26 -6.58
CA THR A 50 -1.97 -8.68 -6.37
C THR A 50 -3.24 -9.48 -6.04
N ARG A 51 -4.23 -8.84 -5.42
CA ARG A 51 -5.59 -9.36 -5.20
C ARG A 51 -6.59 -8.22 -5.11
N GLU A 52 -7.82 -8.46 -5.53
CA GLU A 52 -8.92 -7.50 -5.51
C GLU A 52 -10.10 -7.95 -4.63
N ASP A 53 -10.00 -9.14 -4.10
CA ASP A 53 -10.97 -9.76 -3.21
C ASP A 53 -10.26 -10.49 -2.05
N ASP A 54 -10.99 -11.26 -1.24
CA ASP A 54 -10.45 -12.04 -0.13
C ASP A 54 -9.86 -13.38 -0.61
N THR A 55 -8.98 -13.34 -1.61
CA THR A 55 -8.26 -14.51 -2.14
C THR A 55 -6.86 -14.58 -1.55
N PHE A 56 -6.39 -15.79 -1.24
CA PHE A 56 -4.99 -16.03 -0.87
C PHE A 56 -4.09 -15.96 -2.10
N VAL A 57 -3.04 -15.15 -2.01
CA VAL A 57 -1.96 -15.07 -3.00
C VAL A 57 -0.63 -15.30 -2.31
N SER A 58 0.13 -16.30 -2.75
CA SER A 58 1.41 -16.63 -2.13
C SER A 58 2.46 -15.53 -2.33
N LEU A 59 3.42 -15.40 -1.41
CA LEU A 59 4.49 -14.39 -1.52
C LEU A 59 5.27 -14.48 -2.85
N PRO A 60 5.65 -15.68 -3.36
CA PRO A 60 6.28 -15.78 -4.68
C PRO A 60 5.40 -15.27 -5.81
N GLU A 61 4.10 -15.53 -5.76
CA GLU A 61 3.16 -15.13 -6.79
C GLU A 61 2.98 -13.61 -6.82
N ARG A 62 2.89 -12.95 -5.66
CA ARG A 62 2.87 -11.47 -5.57
C ARG A 62 4.07 -10.83 -6.27
N CYS A 63 5.26 -11.38 -6.02
CA CYS A 63 6.48 -10.90 -6.68
C CYS A 63 6.47 -11.20 -8.17
N ARG A 64 6.04 -12.41 -8.58
CA ARG A 64 5.97 -12.81 -9.99
C ARG A 64 5.05 -11.87 -10.79
N MET A 65 3.86 -11.59 -10.26
CA MET A 65 2.92 -10.66 -10.89
C MET A 65 3.54 -9.29 -11.14
N ALA A 66 4.19 -8.70 -10.13
CA ALA A 66 4.81 -7.38 -10.26
C ALA A 66 5.98 -7.38 -11.24
N ASN A 67 6.86 -8.40 -11.16
CA ASN A 67 8.06 -8.50 -11.99
C ASN A 67 7.70 -8.74 -13.47
N GLU A 68 6.79 -9.68 -13.77
CA GLU A 68 6.36 -9.97 -15.14
C GLU A 68 5.59 -8.83 -15.79
N TRP A 69 4.80 -8.09 -15.00
CA TRP A 69 4.12 -6.90 -15.51
C TRP A 69 5.07 -5.72 -15.73
N GLY A 70 6.27 -5.77 -15.14
CA GLY A 70 7.28 -4.73 -15.24
C GLY A 70 6.87 -3.47 -14.51
N ALA A 71 6.43 -3.60 -13.25
CA ALA A 71 6.08 -2.46 -12.42
C ALA A 71 7.29 -1.55 -12.17
N ASP A 72 7.06 -0.24 -12.12
CA ASP A 72 8.09 0.74 -11.76
C ASP A 72 8.31 0.82 -10.25
N ILE A 73 7.25 0.54 -9.44
CA ILE A 73 7.31 0.40 -7.99
C ILE A 73 6.34 -0.67 -7.50
N PHE A 74 6.65 -1.20 -6.31
CA PHE A 74 5.80 -2.14 -5.58
C PHE A 74 5.48 -1.59 -4.19
N VAL A 75 4.19 -1.50 -3.84
CA VAL A 75 3.69 -0.99 -2.57
C VAL A 75 2.85 -2.05 -1.88
N SER A 76 3.40 -2.67 -0.84
CA SER A 76 2.68 -3.63 0.00
C SER A 76 2.01 -2.92 1.18
N ILE A 77 0.76 -3.25 1.45
CA ILE A 77 -0.07 -2.62 2.49
C ILE A 77 -0.33 -3.62 3.60
N HIS A 78 0.05 -3.26 4.82
CA HIS A 78 -0.08 -4.03 6.03
C HIS A 78 -0.56 -3.19 7.23
N LEU A 79 -1.03 -3.88 8.26
CA LEU A 79 -1.36 -3.35 9.57
C LEU A 79 -0.61 -4.18 10.62
N ASN A 80 0.21 -3.54 11.39
CA ASN A 80 1.15 -4.16 12.30
C ASN A 80 0.46 -4.87 13.49
N ALA A 81 1.17 -5.78 14.12
CA ALA A 81 0.78 -6.38 15.39
C ALA A 81 2.01 -6.68 16.25
N ALA A 82 1.92 -6.37 17.53
CA ALA A 82 2.95 -6.64 18.53
C ALA A 82 2.32 -6.76 19.93
N THR A 83 2.97 -6.23 20.96
CA THR A 83 2.37 -6.06 22.28
C THR A 83 1.25 -5.03 22.24
N THR A 84 0.36 -5.07 23.22
CA THR A 84 -0.81 -4.16 23.29
C THR A 84 -0.47 -2.69 23.42
N ASP A 85 0.72 -2.39 23.93
CA ASP A 85 1.19 -1.02 24.14
C ASP A 85 1.95 -0.47 22.90
N ALA A 86 2.19 -1.32 21.89
CA ALA A 86 2.80 -0.89 20.66
C ALA A 86 1.78 -0.08 19.84
N ASP A 87 2.21 1.07 19.34
CA ASP A 87 1.40 1.99 18.54
C ASP A 87 2.22 2.63 17.42
N GLY A 88 1.54 3.33 16.52
CA GLY A 88 2.17 4.13 15.51
C GLY A 88 2.26 3.47 14.13
N TRP A 89 2.94 4.15 13.23
CA TRP A 89 3.17 3.69 11.87
C TRP A 89 4.65 3.55 11.53
N GLU A 90 4.95 2.69 10.59
CA GLU A 90 6.29 2.54 10.02
C GLU A 90 6.23 2.17 8.53
N VAL A 91 7.29 2.47 7.80
CA VAL A 91 7.46 1.99 6.43
C VAL A 91 8.74 1.15 6.33
N LEU A 92 8.58 -0.05 5.81
CA LEU A 92 9.67 -1.01 5.64
C LEU A 92 10.17 -0.99 4.21
N THR A 93 11.49 -1.14 4.02
CA THR A 93 12.12 -1.12 2.70
C THR A 93 13.26 -2.13 2.61
N SER A 94 13.58 -2.58 1.40
CA SER A 94 14.76 -3.41 1.11
C SER A 94 16.09 -2.69 1.38
N GLY A 95 16.08 -1.35 1.42
CA GLY A 95 17.24 -0.52 1.70
C GLY A 95 17.95 0.04 0.47
N SER A 96 17.50 -0.25 -0.76
CA SER A 96 18.03 0.42 -1.95
C SER A 96 17.75 1.93 -1.89
N TYR A 97 18.56 2.73 -2.56
CA TYR A 97 18.37 4.18 -2.57
C TYR A 97 16.95 4.57 -3.03
N LYS A 98 16.49 3.98 -4.15
CA LYS A 98 15.16 4.26 -4.72
C LYS A 98 14.03 3.80 -3.79
N SER A 99 14.17 2.64 -3.15
CA SER A 99 13.17 2.16 -2.17
C SER A 99 13.12 3.05 -0.93
N ARG A 100 14.25 3.58 -0.47
CA ARG A 100 14.30 4.53 0.64
C ARG A 100 13.67 5.87 0.28
N ASP A 101 13.89 6.36 -0.93
CA ASP A 101 13.27 7.60 -1.41
C ASP A 101 11.74 7.47 -1.45
N LEU A 102 11.24 6.37 -2.02
CA LEU A 102 9.81 6.06 -2.01
C LEU A 102 9.26 5.97 -0.57
N ALA A 103 9.95 5.24 0.31
CA ALA A 103 9.55 5.10 1.71
C ALA A 103 9.51 6.44 2.45
N ASN A 104 10.48 7.33 2.22
CA ASN A 104 10.52 8.65 2.83
C ASN A 104 9.33 9.51 2.38
N LYS A 105 9.00 9.51 1.09
CA LYS A 105 7.88 10.29 0.55
C LYS A 105 6.54 9.80 1.10
N VAL A 106 6.31 8.49 1.08
CA VAL A 106 5.09 7.89 1.65
C VAL A 106 5.03 8.13 3.16
N GLY A 107 6.13 7.93 3.89
CA GLY A 107 6.18 8.16 5.33
C GLY A 107 5.97 9.63 5.71
N TRP A 108 6.50 10.57 4.92
CA TRP A 108 6.26 12.00 5.16
C TRP A 108 4.78 12.36 5.00
N ARG A 109 4.13 11.89 3.93
CA ARG A 109 2.69 12.10 3.73
C ARG A 109 1.84 11.44 4.81
N HIS A 110 2.24 10.27 5.28
CA HIS A 110 1.56 9.64 6.41
C HIS A 110 1.68 10.50 7.69
N ALA A 111 2.87 11.02 7.99
CA ALA A 111 3.08 11.89 9.14
C ALA A 111 2.28 13.20 9.07
N GLU A 112 2.11 13.77 7.87
CA GLU A 112 1.23 14.94 7.66
C GLU A 112 -0.24 14.59 7.90
N ALA A 113 -0.71 13.46 7.40
CA ALA A 113 -2.09 13.01 7.55
C ALA A 113 -2.43 12.65 9.00
N PHE A 114 -1.47 12.08 9.75
CA PHE A 114 -1.66 11.58 11.11
C PHE A 114 -0.64 12.17 12.10
N PRO A 115 -0.68 13.48 12.36
CA PRO A 115 0.34 14.16 13.16
C PRO A 115 0.38 13.75 14.64
N SER A 116 -0.70 13.15 15.14
CA SER A 116 -0.79 12.67 16.53
C SER A 116 -0.38 11.21 16.70
N GLN A 117 -0.18 10.48 15.60
CA GLN A 117 0.22 9.07 15.66
C GLN A 117 1.74 8.95 15.87
N THR A 118 2.17 7.97 16.65
CA THR A 118 3.59 7.71 16.88
C THR A 118 4.31 7.39 15.57
N ASN A 119 5.27 8.22 15.21
CA ASN A 119 6.12 8.03 14.05
C ASN A 119 7.28 7.09 14.39
N ARG A 120 7.24 5.85 13.91
CA ARG A 120 8.30 4.84 14.11
C ARG A 120 9.33 4.87 12.98
N GLY A 121 9.11 5.68 11.96
CA GLY A 121 10.04 5.98 10.87
C GLY A 121 10.16 4.89 9.80
N ILE A 122 11.22 5.06 9.00
CA ILE A 122 11.55 4.16 7.90
C ILE A 122 12.56 3.13 8.38
N LYS A 123 12.29 1.84 8.13
CA LYS A 123 13.14 0.74 8.58
C LYS A 123 13.60 -0.13 7.43
N THR A 124 14.88 -0.47 7.40
CA THR A 124 15.40 -1.45 6.46
C THR A 124 15.17 -2.87 6.99
N ARG A 125 14.52 -3.72 6.16
CA ARG A 125 14.18 -5.11 6.47
C ARG A 125 14.50 -6.01 5.28
N GLY A 126 15.75 -6.43 5.17
CA GLY A 126 16.23 -7.28 4.08
C GLY A 126 15.72 -8.74 4.11
N ASN A 127 14.99 -9.14 5.16
CA ASN A 127 14.42 -10.47 5.30
C ASN A 127 12.95 -10.58 4.83
N ILE A 128 12.28 -9.46 4.51
CA ILE A 128 10.89 -9.50 4.01
C ILE A 128 10.91 -9.98 2.56
N PHE A 129 10.18 -11.07 2.31
CA PHE A 129 10.23 -11.79 1.04
C PHE A 129 9.87 -10.89 -0.14
N VAL A 130 8.72 -10.21 -0.09
CA VAL A 130 8.25 -9.36 -1.18
C VAL A 130 9.16 -8.17 -1.46
N LEU A 131 9.80 -7.59 -0.44
CA LEU A 131 10.75 -6.50 -0.61
C LEU A 131 12.10 -6.95 -1.21
N ARG A 132 12.43 -8.24 -1.06
CA ARG A 132 13.69 -8.82 -1.55
C ARG A 132 13.59 -9.42 -2.94
N LYS A 133 12.38 -9.87 -3.32
CA LYS A 133 12.15 -10.66 -4.54
C LYS A 133 11.43 -9.90 -5.64
N THR A 134 11.05 -8.67 -5.38
CA THR A 134 10.61 -7.72 -6.41
C THR A 134 11.82 -7.03 -7.02
N ASP A 135 11.80 -6.83 -8.34
CA ASP A 135 12.93 -6.30 -9.11
C ASP A 135 12.97 -4.75 -9.09
N MET A 136 11.84 -4.13 -8.78
CA MET A 136 11.68 -2.68 -8.72
C MET A 136 11.83 -2.14 -7.29
N PRO A 137 11.92 -0.81 -7.11
CA PRO A 137 11.81 -0.18 -5.78
C PRO A 137 10.54 -0.62 -5.07
N SER A 138 10.70 -1.10 -3.83
CA SER A 138 9.60 -1.70 -3.08
C SER A 138 9.57 -1.22 -1.64
N ILE A 139 8.34 -1.02 -1.13
CA ILE A 139 8.06 -0.67 0.27
C ILE A 139 6.92 -1.53 0.81
N LEU A 140 6.87 -1.63 2.14
CA LEU A 140 5.75 -2.20 2.88
C LEU A 140 5.34 -1.18 3.95
N THR A 141 4.08 -0.75 3.92
CA THR A 141 3.53 0.18 4.90
C THR A 141 2.87 -0.59 6.04
N GLU A 142 3.16 -0.20 7.26
CA GLU A 142 2.51 -0.65 8.49
C GLU A 142 1.77 0.55 9.07
N GLY A 143 0.51 0.73 8.68
CA GLY A 143 -0.23 1.96 8.93
C GLY A 143 -0.64 2.18 10.38
N CYS A 144 -0.81 1.12 11.16
CA CYS A 144 -1.13 1.15 12.59
C CYS A 144 -0.97 -0.25 13.20
N PHE A 145 -1.10 -0.38 14.54
CA PHE A 145 -1.06 -1.66 15.24
C PHE A 145 -2.45 -2.18 15.58
N LEU A 146 -2.88 -3.28 14.96
CA LEU A 146 -4.16 -3.94 15.28
C LEU A 146 -4.20 -4.52 16.71
N SER A 147 -3.04 -4.78 17.31
CA SER A 147 -2.92 -5.20 18.71
C SER A 147 -3.18 -4.07 19.72
N ASN A 148 -3.13 -2.81 19.29
CA ASN A 148 -3.45 -1.64 20.10
C ASN A 148 -4.95 -1.35 20.01
N GLU A 149 -5.64 -1.22 21.15
CA GLU A 149 -7.09 -1.06 21.17
C GLU A 149 -7.57 0.25 20.53
N VAL A 150 -6.85 1.34 20.75
CA VAL A 150 -7.18 2.65 20.20
C VAL A 150 -6.99 2.65 18.67
N GLU A 151 -5.85 2.17 18.21
CA GLU A 151 -5.57 2.09 16.76
C GLU A 151 -6.46 1.08 16.04
N ASN A 152 -6.83 -0.02 16.72
CA ASN A 152 -7.79 -0.98 16.19
C ASN A 152 -9.18 -0.36 15.99
N GLN A 153 -9.71 0.40 16.98
CA GLN A 153 -10.97 1.12 16.80
C GLN A 153 -10.89 2.12 15.66
N TRP A 154 -9.81 2.85 15.61
CA TRP A 154 -9.59 3.91 14.65
C TRP A 154 -9.50 3.40 13.21
N VAL A 155 -8.75 2.32 12.94
CA VAL A 155 -8.63 1.75 11.58
C VAL A 155 -9.92 1.06 11.10
N CYS A 156 -10.83 0.70 12.00
CA CYS A 156 -12.17 0.21 11.63
C CYS A 156 -13.06 1.28 11.00
N LEU A 157 -12.71 2.57 11.17
CA LEU A 157 -13.44 3.67 10.53
C LEU A 157 -13.07 3.76 9.04
N PRO A 158 -14.05 3.80 8.13
CA PRO A 158 -13.78 3.94 6.69
C PRO A 158 -12.98 5.21 6.36
N GLU A 159 -13.20 6.30 7.11
CA GLU A 159 -12.53 7.59 6.93
C GLU A 159 -11.03 7.48 7.21
N THR A 160 -10.64 6.72 8.22
CA THR A 160 -9.23 6.46 8.54
C THR A 160 -8.54 5.70 7.41
N ARG A 161 -9.17 4.66 6.90
CA ARG A 161 -8.62 3.89 5.76
C ARG A 161 -8.54 4.71 4.48
N GLN A 162 -9.52 5.59 4.26
CA GLN A 162 -9.47 6.56 3.15
C GLN A 162 -8.28 7.50 3.30
N GLN A 163 -8.07 8.08 4.47
CA GLN A 163 -6.97 8.99 4.75
C GLN A 163 -5.60 8.29 4.63
N MET A 164 -5.50 7.00 5.04
CA MET A 164 -4.29 6.19 4.81
C MET A 164 -4.01 6.01 3.31
N ALA A 165 -5.03 5.67 2.53
CA ALA A 165 -4.90 5.51 1.09
C ALA A 165 -4.48 6.82 0.40
N GLU A 166 -5.05 7.95 0.80
CA GLU A 166 -4.69 9.29 0.30
C GLU A 166 -3.22 9.63 0.62
N ALA A 167 -2.76 9.36 1.83
CA ALA A 167 -1.38 9.59 2.22
C ALA A 167 -0.40 8.75 1.37
N ILE A 168 -0.70 7.47 1.16
CA ILE A 168 0.12 6.60 0.31
C ILE A 168 0.10 7.10 -1.14
N CYS A 169 -1.07 7.46 -1.66
CA CYS A 169 -1.22 7.98 -3.02
C CYS A 169 -0.35 9.22 -3.24
N LEU A 170 -0.47 10.22 -2.38
CA LEU A 170 0.32 11.44 -2.46
C LEU A 170 1.83 11.17 -2.40
N GLY A 171 2.26 10.25 -1.53
CA GLY A 171 3.66 9.86 -1.43
C GLY A 171 4.19 9.16 -2.70
N VAL A 172 3.36 8.34 -3.35
CA VAL A 172 3.68 7.71 -4.65
C VAL A 172 3.75 8.75 -5.77
N LEU A 173 2.82 9.69 -5.82
CA LEU A 173 2.83 10.78 -6.80
C LEU A 173 4.06 11.68 -6.63
N ASP A 174 4.42 12.02 -5.39
CA ASP A 174 5.65 12.76 -5.07
C ASP A 174 6.92 12.01 -5.54
N TYR A 175 6.93 10.69 -5.40
CA TYR A 175 8.05 9.86 -5.87
C TYR A 175 8.21 9.93 -7.40
N PHE A 176 7.12 9.96 -8.13
CA PHE A 176 7.12 10.08 -9.58
C PHE A 176 7.20 11.53 -10.09
N ASN A 177 7.21 12.52 -9.19
CA ASN A 177 7.10 13.95 -9.50
C ASN A 177 5.84 14.27 -10.33
N ILE A 178 4.72 13.64 -10.01
CA ILE A 178 3.40 13.88 -10.60
C ILE A 178 2.64 14.84 -9.69
N ASP A 179 2.14 15.93 -10.26
CA ASP A 179 1.28 16.87 -9.52
C ASP A 179 -0.11 16.24 -9.31
N ALA A 180 -0.51 16.09 -8.05
CA ALA A 180 -1.83 15.55 -7.68
C ALA A 180 -3.01 16.41 -8.17
N SER A 181 -2.77 17.68 -8.49
CA SER A 181 -3.77 18.60 -9.06
C SER A 181 -3.94 18.45 -10.58
N THR A 182 -3.15 17.59 -11.23
CA THR A 182 -3.31 17.32 -12.66
C THR A 182 -4.73 16.82 -12.93
N PRO A 183 -5.45 17.36 -13.93
CA PRO A 183 -6.80 16.92 -14.23
C PRO A 183 -6.89 15.41 -14.43
N GLU A 184 -7.97 14.82 -13.94
CA GLU A 184 -8.27 13.42 -14.23
C GLU A 184 -8.17 13.15 -15.73
N LEU A 185 -7.64 11.99 -16.10
CA LEU A 185 -7.67 11.54 -17.48
C LEU A 185 -9.11 11.65 -18.02
N THR A 186 -9.27 12.24 -19.18
CA THR A 186 -10.58 12.31 -19.84
C THR A 186 -11.13 10.91 -20.05
N LEU A 187 -12.44 10.82 -20.27
CA LEU A 187 -13.08 9.54 -20.57
C LEU A 187 -12.42 8.87 -21.80
N GLU A 188 -12.07 9.65 -22.82
CA GLU A 188 -11.37 9.18 -24.02
C GLU A 188 -10.00 8.60 -23.72
N GLU A 189 -9.19 9.28 -22.90
CA GLU A 189 -7.87 8.78 -22.45
C GLU A 189 -7.99 7.50 -21.62
N ARG A 190 -9.05 7.39 -20.81
CA ARG A 190 -9.35 6.17 -20.03
C ARG A 190 -9.78 5.01 -20.92
N VAL A 191 -10.58 5.27 -21.96
CA VAL A 191 -11.02 4.26 -22.95
C VAL A 191 -9.83 3.74 -23.75
N VAL A 192 -8.99 4.62 -24.30
CA VAL A 192 -7.75 4.26 -25.00
C VAL A 192 -6.85 3.40 -24.12
N ARG A 193 -6.82 3.68 -22.84
CA ARG A 193 -6.05 2.93 -21.83
C ARG A 193 -6.57 1.51 -21.66
N ILE A 194 -7.92 1.35 -21.58
CA ILE A 194 -8.59 0.05 -21.46
C ILE A 194 -8.38 -0.77 -22.74
N GLU A 195 -8.57 -0.18 -23.90
CA GLU A 195 -8.37 -0.83 -25.20
C GLU A 195 -6.93 -1.35 -25.36
N LYS A 196 -5.94 -0.55 -24.99
CA LYS A 196 -4.53 -0.96 -25.00
C LYS A 196 -4.23 -2.12 -24.04
N HIS A 197 -4.94 -2.18 -22.90
CA HIS A 197 -4.82 -3.30 -21.94
C HIS A 197 -5.45 -4.59 -22.44
N LEU A 198 -6.53 -4.46 -23.21
CA LEU A 198 -7.28 -5.58 -23.78
C LEU A 198 -6.73 -6.02 -25.15
N ASN A 199 -5.66 -5.39 -25.66
CA ASN A 199 -5.11 -5.62 -27.01
C ASN A 199 -6.18 -5.47 -28.13
N LEU A 200 -7.12 -4.54 -27.98
CA LEU A 200 -8.15 -4.20 -28.95
C LEU A 200 -7.67 -3.11 -29.91
#